data_130c0b55897e19fd3dfe6b1240c3bef4
#
_entry.id   130c0b55897e19fd3dfe6b1240c3bef4
#
_cell.length_a   1.000
_cell.length_b   1.000
_cell.length_c   1.000
_cell.angle_alpha   90.00
_cell.angle_beta   90.00
_cell.angle_gamma   90.00
#
_symmetry.space_group_name_H-M   'P 1'
#
loop_
_entity.id
_entity.type
_entity.pdbx_description
1 polymer ?
#
loop_
_entity_poly.entity_id
_entity_poly.type
_entity_poly.pdbx_seq_one_letter_code
_entity_poly.pdbx_strand_id
1 'polypeptide(L)'
;MADIHITKQAAAQRQIDAAIRILFAEEDPLAVHTVVAAAHTILVDLANKSEKQTVLDDAYSHALEQLHEYFPHKTIGWDLREFKTWFQRVRRQPANFLKHADQDAAEALNLATLETDHLLLEACTLYRGLGFEPTTEMYAFCKWHLAAYPHEEEDRIETAVGAVNSLDRTAKLQFGAFLLER
;
A
#
# COMPACT_ATOMS: atom_id res chain seq x y z
N MET A 1 -19.35 7.90 -27.69
CA MET A 1 -18.38 7.53 -26.63
C MET A 1 -18.46 6.03 -26.45
N ALA A 2 -17.32 5.36 -26.30
CA ALA A 2 -17.32 3.92 -26.02
C ALA A 2 -17.50 3.69 -24.52
N ASP A 3 -18.43 2.80 -24.15
CA ASP A 3 -18.62 2.39 -22.76
C ASP A 3 -17.47 1.49 -22.31
N ILE A 4 -17.01 1.67 -21.07
CA ILE A 4 -15.99 0.82 -20.46
C ILE A 4 -16.71 -0.23 -19.62
N HIS A 5 -16.63 -1.50 -20.04
CA HIS A 5 -17.05 -2.65 -19.23
C HIS A 5 -15.85 -3.19 -18.46
N ILE A 6 -15.88 -3.14 -17.12
CA ILE A 6 -14.74 -3.52 -16.28
C ILE A 6 -15.20 -4.26 -15.02
N THR A 7 -14.48 -5.33 -14.64
CA THR A 7 -14.71 -6.02 -13.36
C THR A 7 -14.04 -5.26 -12.20
N LYS A 8 -14.46 -5.55 -10.95
CA LYS A 8 -13.81 -4.98 -9.75
C LYS A 8 -12.33 -5.36 -9.66
N GLN A 9 -11.99 -6.62 -9.97
CA GLN A 9 -10.59 -7.06 -10.05
C GLN A 9 -9.79 -6.24 -11.05
N ALA A 10 -10.28 -6.14 -12.29
CA ALA A 10 -9.58 -5.39 -13.34
C ALA A 10 -9.50 -3.89 -13.03
N ALA A 11 -10.50 -3.33 -12.34
CA ALA A 11 -10.45 -1.95 -11.87
C ALA A 11 -9.34 -1.75 -10.83
N ALA A 12 -9.27 -2.63 -9.81
CA ALA A 12 -8.22 -2.59 -8.79
C ALA A 12 -6.83 -2.75 -9.42
N GLN A 13 -6.65 -3.73 -10.32
CA GLN A 13 -5.39 -3.91 -11.04
C GLN A 13 -4.94 -2.64 -11.75
N ARG A 14 -5.81 -2.05 -12.58
CA ARG A 14 -5.47 -0.85 -13.36
C ARG A 14 -5.16 0.35 -12.47
N GLN A 15 -5.81 0.46 -11.31
CA GLN A 15 -5.52 1.51 -10.33
C GLN A 15 -4.17 1.30 -9.65
N ILE A 16 -3.83 0.07 -9.25
CA ILE A 16 -2.51 -0.23 -8.67
C ILE A 16 -1.41 0.08 -9.70
N ASP A 17 -1.54 -0.42 -10.93
CA ASP A 17 -0.55 -0.18 -11.98
C ASP A 17 -0.41 1.32 -12.30
N ALA A 18 -1.51 2.08 -12.30
CA ALA A 18 -1.47 3.52 -12.48
C ALA A 18 -0.76 4.22 -11.31
N ALA A 19 -1.07 3.85 -10.07
CA ALA A 19 -0.42 4.41 -8.87
C ALA A 19 1.10 4.18 -8.89
N ILE A 20 1.54 2.97 -9.28
CA ILE A 20 2.97 2.64 -9.41
C ILE A 20 3.65 3.50 -10.47
N ARG A 21 3.03 3.67 -11.65
CA ARG A 21 3.60 4.52 -12.70
C ARG A 21 3.68 5.99 -12.28
N ILE A 22 2.65 6.53 -11.64
CA ILE A 22 2.65 7.91 -11.10
C ILE A 22 3.75 8.07 -10.05
N LEU A 23 3.90 7.09 -9.14
CA LEU A 23 4.94 7.09 -8.11
C LEU A 23 6.35 7.14 -8.73
N PHE A 24 6.64 6.26 -9.70
CA PHE A 24 7.96 6.18 -10.31
C PHE A 24 8.24 7.33 -11.32
N ALA A 25 7.20 8.00 -11.80
CA ALA A 25 7.33 9.24 -12.55
C ALA A 25 7.57 10.48 -11.65
N GLU A 26 7.66 10.30 -10.33
CA GLU A 26 7.84 11.38 -9.34
C GLU A 26 6.75 12.48 -9.44
N GLU A 27 5.53 12.06 -9.80
CA GLU A 27 4.37 12.94 -9.84
C GLU A 27 3.78 13.19 -8.44
N ASP A 28 2.62 13.87 -8.38
CA ASP A 28 1.98 14.27 -7.13
C ASP A 28 1.67 13.08 -6.20
N PRO A 29 2.24 13.01 -4.97
CA PRO A 29 1.98 11.94 -4.00
C PRO A 29 0.51 11.82 -3.61
N LEU A 30 -0.28 12.90 -3.65
CA LEU A 30 -1.72 12.86 -3.34
C LEU A 30 -2.49 12.13 -4.44
N ALA A 31 -2.06 12.25 -5.70
CA ALA A 31 -2.62 11.47 -6.80
C ALA A 31 -2.35 9.98 -6.61
N VAL A 32 -1.10 9.60 -6.26
CA VAL A 32 -0.74 8.21 -5.93
C VAL A 32 -1.64 7.68 -4.82
N HIS A 33 -1.72 8.41 -3.70
CA HIS A 33 -2.51 8.00 -2.54
C HIS A 33 -4.00 7.82 -2.89
N THR A 34 -4.57 8.76 -3.61
CA THR A 34 -6.00 8.71 -4.00
C THR A 34 -6.31 7.48 -4.85
N VAL A 35 -5.45 7.19 -5.83
CA VAL A 35 -5.66 6.06 -6.74
C VAL A 35 -5.48 4.72 -6.01
N VAL A 36 -4.42 4.58 -5.21
CA VAL A 36 -4.18 3.32 -4.49
C VAL A 36 -5.22 3.08 -3.38
N ALA A 37 -5.69 4.11 -2.70
CA ALA A 37 -6.74 3.98 -1.68
C ALA A 37 -8.07 3.47 -2.28
N ALA A 38 -8.39 3.86 -3.51
CA ALA A 38 -9.55 3.34 -4.22
C ALA A 38 -9.38 1.85 -4.56
N ALA A 39 -8.20 1.46 -5.07
CA ALA A 39 -7.87 0.05 -5.34
C ALA A 39 -7.92 -0.80 -4.06
N HIS A 40 -7.29 -0.34 -2.99
CA HIS A 40 -7.27 -1.01 -1.69
C HIS A 40 -8.69 -1.25 -1.16
N THR A 41 -9.57 -0.25 -1.23
CA THR A 41 -10.98 -0.38 -0.83
C THR A 41 -11.68 -1.50 -1.61
N ILE A 42 -11.49 -1.56 -2.93
CA ILE A 42 -12.06 -2.62 -3.77
C ILE A 42 -11.56 -4.00 -3.33
N LEU A 43 -10.25 -4.13 -3.06
CA LEU A 43 -9.65 -5.41 -2.66
C LEU A 43 -10.13 -5.87 -1.28
N VAL A 44 -10.24 -4.96 -0.31
CA VAL A 44 -10.82 -5.25 1.01
C VAL A 44 -12.27 -5.74 0.87
N ASP A 45 -13.08 -5.08 0.04
CA ASP A 45 -14.46 -5.49 -0.20
C ASP A 45 -14.55 -6.87 -0.88
N LEU A 46 -13.63 -7.17 -1.81
CA LEU A 46 -13.54 -8.49 -2.45
C LEU A 46 -13.13 -9.57 -1.45
N ALA A 47 -12.14 -9.28 -0.58
CA ALA A 47 -11.71 -10.20 0.46
C ALA A 47 -12.85 -10.51 1.45
N ASN A 48 -13.55 -9.48 1.93
CA ASN A 48 -14.69 -9.63 2.85
C ASN A 48 -15.86 -10.43 2.27
N LYS A 49 -16.03 -10.42 0.95
CA LYS A 49 -17.10 -11.17 0.26
C LYS A 49 -16.70 -12.56 -0.20
N SER A 50 -15.44 -12.89 -0.08
CA SER A 50 -14.90 -14.19 -0.47
C SER A 50 -14.61 -15.06 0.75
N GLU A 51 -14.44 -16.37 0.55
CA GLU A 51 -13.94 -17.28 1.58
C GLU A 51 -12.48 -17.01 1.98
N LYS A 52 -11.86 -15.97 1.40
CA LYS A 52 -10.47 -15.57 1.63
C LYS A 52 -10.33 -14.42 2.65
N GLN A 53 -11.30 -14.25 3.52
CA GLN A 53 -11.21 -13.27 4.61
C GLN A 53 -9.99 -13.52 5.52
N THR A 54 -9.51 -14.76 5.59
CA THR A 54 -8.29 -15.15 6.32
C THR A 54 -7.06 -14.36 5.83
N VAL A 55 -6.97 -14.01 4.54
CA VAL A 55 -5.85 -13.21 4.01
C VAL A 55 -5.74 -11.85 4.70
N LEU A 56 -6.88 -11.19 4.93
CA LEU A 56 -6.92 -9.94 5.69
C LEU A 56 -6.63 -10.18 7.17
N ASP A 57 -7.18 -11.24 7.74
CA ASP A 57 -7.00 -11.58 9.14
C ASP A 57 -5.54 -11.88 9.47
N ASP A 58 -4.85 -12.63 8.60
CA ASP A 58 -3.42 -12.92 8.74
C ASP A 58 -2.58 -11.64 8.63
N ALA A 59 -2.88 -10.77 7.65
CA ALA A 59 -2.18 -9.50 7.51
C ALA A 59 -2.37 -8.57 8.72
N TYR A 60 -3.58 -8.49 9.25
CA TYR A 60 -3.86 -7.70 10.45
C TYR A 60 -3.25 -8.30 11.72
N SER A 61 -3.23 -9.62 11.86
CA SER A 61 -2.58 -10.29 12.99
C SER A 61 -1.09 -9.99 13.01
N HIS A 62 -0.43 -10.14 11.88
CA HIS A 62 0.99 -9.83 11.74
C HIS A 62 1.28 -8.34 12.02
N ALA A 63 0.47 -7.42 11.49
CA ALA A 63 0.62 -5.99 11.75
C ALA A 63 0.40 -5.65 13.25
N LEU A 64 -0.52 -6.33 13.93
CA LEU A 64 -0.75 -6.15 15.38
C LEU A 64 0.44 -6.67 16.20
N GLU A 65 1.00 -7.83 15.83
CA GLU A 65 2.19 -8.39 16.47
C GLU A 65 3.37 -7.42 16.37
N GLN A 66 3.65 -6.90 15.17
CA GLN A 66 4.69 -5.89 14.98
C GLN A 66 4.44 -4.63 15.81
N LEU A 67 3.19 -4.14 15.83
CA LEU A 67 2.85 -2.95 16.61
C LEU A 67 3.02 -3.18 18.12
N HIS A 68 2.71 -4.39 18.62
CA HIS A 68 2.96 -4.78 20.01
C HIS A 68 4.45 -4.81 20.32
N GLU A 69 5.28 -5.29 19.42
CA GLU A 69 6.73 -5.33 19.57
C GLU A 69 7.34 -3.92 19.66
N TYR A 70 7.00 -3.03 18.73
CA TYR A 70 7.57 -1.68 18.67
C TYR A 70 6.92 -0.68 19.62
N PHE A 71 5.63 -0.86 19.97
CA PHE A 71 4.87 0.06 20.81
C PHE A 71 4.02 -0.64 21.87
N PRO A 72 4.62 -1.44 22.76
CA PRO A 72 3.87 -2.26 23.72
C PRO A 72 2.93 -1.43 24.61
N HIS A 73 3.33 -0.19 24.96
CA HIS A 73 2.50 0.68 25.82
C HIS A 73 1.23 1.23 25.15
N LYS A 74 1.21 1.28 23.80
CA LYS A 74 0.07 1.83 23.06
C LYS A 74 -0.99 0.79 22.73
N THR A 75 -0.61 -0.47 22.76
CA THR A 75 -1.43 -1.59 22.28
C THR A 75 -1.80 -2.59 23.37
N ILE A 76 -1.50 -2.26 24.64
CA ILE A 76 -1.89 -3.10 25.79
C ILE A 76 -3.39 -3.33 25.77
N GLY A 77 -3.78 -4.61 25.70
CA GLY A 77 -5.18 -5.03 25.75
C GLY A 77 -5.94 -4.96 24.42
N TRP A 78 -5.30 -4.56 23.32
CA TRP A 78 -5.97 -4.60 22.02
C TRP A 78 -6.13 -6.05 21.54
N ASP A 79 -7.37 -6.41 21.22
CA ASP A 79 -7.64 -7.61 20.44
C ASP A 79 -7.57 -7.32 18.92
N LEU A 80 -7.58 -8.37 18.12
CA LEU A 80 -7.51 -8.25 16.65
C LEU A 80 -8.69 -7.44 16.07
N ARG A 81 -9.87 -7.49 16.68
CA ARG A 81 -11.06 -6.76 16.23
C ARG A 81 -10.91 -5.25 16.47
N GLU A 82 -10.43 -4.89 17.65
CA GLU A 82 -10.15 -3.49 18.02
C GLU A 82 -9.07 -2.91 17.13
N PHE A 83 -7.98 -3.67 16.93
CA PHE A 83 -6.91 -3.29 16.02
C PHE A 83 -7.42 -3.08 14.59
N LYS A 84 -8.19 -4.01 14.02
CA LYS A 84 -8.78 -3.87 12.68
C LYS A 84 -9.61 -2.60 12.56
N THR A 85 -10.46 -2.32 13.55
CA THR A 85 -11.32 -1.14 13.54
C THR A 85 -10.51 0.15 13.55
N TRP A 86 -9.50 0.22 14.42
CA TRP A 86 -8.59 1.37 14.50
C TRP A 86 -7.78 1.52 13.20
N PHE A 87 -7.16 0.44 12.73
CA PHE A 87 -6.30 0.43 11.55
C PHE A 87 -7.06 0.87 10.29
N GLN A 88 -8.24 0.32 10.07
CA GLN A 88 -9.08 0.72 8.94
C GLN A 88 -9.49 2.20 9.02
N ARG A 89 -9.79 2.71 10.21
CA ARG A 89 -10.10 4.13 10.40
C ARG A 89 -8.92 5.01 10.03
N VAL A 90 -7.73 4.70 10.53
CA VAL A 90 -6.50 5.46 10.25
C VAL A 90 -6.18 5.42 8.76
N ARG A 91 -6.25 4.25 8.13
CA ARG A 91 -5.98 4.09 6.70
C ARG A 91 -6.97 4.83 5.80
N ARG A 92 -8.22 4.95 6.22
CA ARG A 92 -9.27 5.65 5.45
C ARG A 92 -9.24 7.17 5.65
N GLN A 93 -8.63 7.66 6.71
CA GLN A 93 -8.64 9.10 7.03
C GLN A 93 -8.09 9.97 5.89
N PRO A 94 -6.91 9.72 5.30
CA PRO A 94 -6.41 10.55 4.20
C PRO A 94 -7.32 10.49 2.96
N ALA A 95 -7.79 9.30 2.60
CA ALA A 95 -8.68 9.12 1.45
C ALA A 95 -10.04 9.82 1.65
N ASN A 96 -10.57 9.84 2.87
CA ASN A 96 -11.79 10.54 3.20
C ASN A 96 -11.58 12.06 3.16
N PHE A 97 -10.48 12.54 3.74
CA PHE A 97 -10.09 13.96 3.68
C PHE A 97 -10.03 14.46 2.23
N LEU A 98 -9.37 13.70 1.34
CA LEU A 98 -9.24 14.08 -0.07
C LEU A 98 -10.55 14.03 -0.87
N LYS A 99 -11.61 13.40 -0.34
CA LYS A 99 -12.91 13.25 -1.03
C LYS A 99 -14.01 14.16 -0.48
N HIS A 100 -13.90 14.59 0.77
CA HIS A 100 -15.03 15.15 1.54
C HIS A 100 -14.69 16.51 2.16
N ALA A 101 -14.62 17.55 1.33
CA ALA A 101 -14.41 18.93 1.80
C ALA A 101 -15.57 19.51 2.59
N ASP A 102 -16.74 18.86 2.57
CA ASP A 102 -17.95 19.27 3.28
C ASP A 102 -17.91 18.96 4.79
N GLN A 103 -17.03 18.06 5.22
CA GLN A 103 -16.92 17.62 6.62
C GLN A 103 -15.82 18.35 7.39
N ASP A 104 -14.76 18.78 6.72
CA ASP A 104 -13.52 19.25 7.32
C ASP A 104 -12.80 20.33 6.49
N ALA A 105 -13.56 21.21 5.86
CA ALA A 105 -13.06 22.22 4.92
C ALA A 105 -11.95 23.15 5.47
N ALA A 106 -11.79 23.26 6.78
CA ALA A 106 -10.77 24.07 7.44
C ALA A 106 -9.55 23.26 7.94
N GLU A 107 -9.56 21.93 7.82
CA GLU A 107 -8.50 21.06 8.30
C GLU A 107 -7.37 20.96 7.28
N ALA A 108 -6.19 20.55 7.76
CA ALA A 108 -5.02 20.25 6.95
C ALA A 108 -4.61 18.80 7.13
N LEU A 109 -4.26 18.15 6.03
CA LEU A 109 -3.77 16.76 6.04
C LEU A 109 -2.24 16.74 6.07
N ASN A 110 -1.68 16.03 7.05
CA ASN A 110 -0.28 15.62 7.04
C ASN A 110 -0.20 14.16 6.59
N LEU A 111 0.17 13.96 5.33
CA LEU A 111 0.34 12.64 4.74
C LEU A 111 1.83 12.37 4.51
N ALA A 112 2.40 11.41 5.24
CA ALA A 112 3.76 10.97 4.98
C ALA A 112 3.82 10.13 3.70
N THR A 113 4.83 10.35 2.87
CA THR A 113 5.02 9.56 1.62
C THR A 113 5.20 8.07 1.91
N LEU A 114 5.83 7.72 3.02
CA LEU A 114 5.96 6.35 3.51
C LEU A 114 4.60 5.65 3.71
N GLU A 115 3.58 6.37 4.19
CA GLU A 115 2.24 5.81 4.38
C GLU A 115 1.60 5.42 3.05
N THR A 116 1.86 6.20 1.99
CA THR A 116 1.40 5.90 0.63
C THR A 116 2.13 4.68 0.04
N ASP A 117 3.44 4.58 0.24
CA ASP A 117 4.25 3.45 -0.22
C ASP A 117 3.81 2.15 0.48
N HIS A 118 3.53 2.20 1.78
CA HIS A 118 3.01 1.04 2.52
C HIS A 118 1.59 0.66 2.09
N LEU A 119 0.70 1.63 1.84
CA LEU A 119 -0.63 1.35 1.34
C LEU A 119 -0.58 0.66 -0.03
N LEU A 120 0.36 1.06 -0.88
CA LEU A 120 0.57 0.44 -2.20
C LEU A 120 1.11 -0.98 -2.06
N LEU A 121 2.04 -1.24 -1.14
CA LEU A 121 2.51 -2.60 -0.83
C LEU A 121 1.37 -3.49 -0.33
N GLU A 122 0.55 -2.96 0.57
CA GLU A 122 -0.63 -3.67 1.10
C GLU A 122 -1.61 -4.02 -0.02
N ALA A 123 -1.89 -3.09 -0.94
CA ALA A 123 -2.75 -3.34 -2.09
C ALA A 123 -2.18 -4.45 -3.01
N CYS A 124 -0.88 -4.44 -3.30
CA CYS A 124 -0.21 -5.50 -4.07
C CYS A 124 -0.30 -6.86 -3.35
N THR A 125 -0.09 -6.88 -2.05
CA THR A 125 -0.15 -8.09 -1.21
C THR A 125 -1.57 -8.66 -1.17
N LEU A 126 -2.58 -7.82 -0.98
CA LEU A 126 -3.99 -8.23 -1.02
C LEU A 126 -4.40 -8.77 -2.39
N TYR A 127 -3.98 -8.11 -3.46
CA TYR A 127 -4.26 -8.54 -4.83
C TYR A 127 -3.75 -9.97 -5.06
N ARG A 128 -2.51 -10.25 -4.70
CA ARG A 128 -1.91 -11.58 -4.76
C ARG A 128 -2.58 -12.57 -3.81
N GLY A 129 -2.86 -12.18 -2.56
CA GLY A 129 -3.53 -13.00 -1.54
C GLY A 129 -4.92 -13.46 -1.97
N LEU A 130 -5.64 -12.62 -2.73
CA LEU A 130 -6.92 -12.99 -3.36
C LEU A 130 -6.76 -14.02 -4.49
N GLY A 131 -5.53 -14.39 -4.85
CA GLY A 131 -5.21 -15.37 -5.88
C GLY A 131 -5.22 -14.78 -7.29
N PHE A 132 -5.10 -13.48 -7.42
CA PHE A 132 -4.94 -12.83 -8.71
C PHE A 132 -3.47 -12.80 -9.12
N GLU A 133 -3.18 -12.90 -10.41
CA GLU A 133 -1.83 -12.86 -10.94
C GLU A 133 -1.28 -11.41 -10.92
N PRO A 134 -0.18 -11.13 -10.20
CA PRO A 134 0.41 -9.80 -10.16
C PRO A 134 0.95 -9.34 -11.52
N THR A 135 0.87 -8.04 -11.78
CA THR A 135 1.43 -7.43 -12.99
C THR A 135 2.95 -7.21 -12.88
N THR A 136 3.59 -6.88 -14.00
CA THR A 136 5.00 -6.48 -14.03
C THR A 136 5.25 -5.26 -13.13
N GLU A 137 4.34 -4.29 -13.16
CA GLU A 137 4.37 -3.10 -12.31
C GLU A 137 4.37 -3.47 -10.82
N MET A 138 3.49 -4.37 -10.39
CA MET A 138 3.42 -4.84 -9.01
C MET A 138 4.72 -5.55 -8.58
N TYR A 139 5.28 -6.39 -9.44
CA TYR A 139 6.56 -7.04 -9.16
C TYR A 139 7.71 -6.03 -9.05
N ALA A 140 7.78 -5.06 -9.97
CA ALA A 140 8.80 -4.01 -9.93
C ALA A 140 8.68 -3.17 -8.65
N PHE A 141 7.46 -2.78 -8.29
CA PHE A 141 7.20 -2.03 -7.05
C PHE A 141 7.59 -2.82 -5.80
N CYS A 142 7.20 -4.08 -5.69
CA CYS A 142 7.55 -4.89 -4.51
C CYS A 142 9.08 -5.04 -4.36
N LYS A 143 9.81 -5.24 -5.46
CA LYS A 143 11.28 -5.28 -5.44
C LYS A 143 11.89 -3.93 -5.01
N TRP A 144 11.36 -2.84 -5.57
CA TRP A 144 11.78 -1.51 -5.19
C TRP A 144 11.51 -1.22 -3.71
N HIS A 145 10.31 -1.58 -3.20
CA HIS A 145 9.93 -1.36 -1.82
C HIS A 145 10.85 -2.11 -0.84
N LEU A 146 11.14 -3.39 -1.10
CA LEU A 146 12.09 -4.17 -0.32
C LEU A 146 13.49 -3.53 -0.29
N ALA A 147 13.96 -3.01 -1.42
CA ALA A 147 15.23 -2.33 -1.50
C ALA A 147 15.23 -0.94 -0.86
N ALA A 148 14.10 -0.22 -0.91
CA ALA A 148 13.95 1.13 -0.34
C ALA A 148 13.77 1.13 1.18
N TYR A 149 13.16 0.06 1.72
CA TYR A 149 12.81 -0.11 3.13
C TYR A 149 13.23 -1.49 3.64
N PRO A 150 14.54 -1.73 3.83
CA PRO A 150 15.03 -3.03 4.30
C PRO A 150 14.56 -3.28 5.73
N HIS A 151 14.10 -4.49 5.97
CA HIS A 151 13.85 -4.98 7.32
C HIS A 151 15.18 -5.42 7.94
N GLU A 152 15.42 -5.10 9.21
CA GLU A 152 16.66 -5.38 9.91
C GLU A 152 17.02 -6.87 10.02
N GLU A 153 16.08 -7.78 9.72
CA GLU A 153 16.24 -9.23 9.88
C GLU A 153 16.71 -10.01 8.63
N GLU A 154 16.85 -9.38 7.47
CA GLU A 154 17.23 -10.11 6.25
C GLU A 154 18.68 -9.89 5.82
N ASP A 155 19.64 -10.55 6.49
CA ASP A 155 21.06 -10.69 6.10
C ASP A 155 21.31 -11.21 4.65
N ARG A 156 20.27 -11.62 3.94
CA ARG A 156 20.38 -12.24 2.61
C ARG A 156 20.27 -11.27 1.42
N ILE A 157 19.81 -10.06 1.66
CA ILE A 157 19.64 -9.05 0.60
C ILE A 157 20.73 -7.97 0.68
N GLU A 158 21.64 -8.06 1.65
CA GLU A 158 22.62 -7.02 2.01
C GLU A 158 23.41 -6.41 0.84
N THR A 159 23.78 -7.18 -0.17
CA THR A 159 24.69 -6.66 -1.21
C THR A 159 23.96 -5.83 -2.28
N ALA A 160 22.74 -6.20 -2.66
CA ALA A 160 21.95 -5.44 -3.63
C ALA A 160 21.18 -4.28 -2.97
N VAL A 161 20.71 -4.50 -1.74
CA VAL A 161 19.96 -3.54 -0.92
C VAL A 161 20.88 -2.44 -0.39
N GLY A 162 22.12 -2.75 0.00
CA GLY A 162 23.08 -1.76 0.49
C GLY A 162 23.36 -0.62 -0.50
N ALA A 163 23.41 -0.93 -1.79
CA ALA A 163 23.60 0.07 -2.84
C ALA A 163 22.36 0.99 -3.00
N VAL A 164 21.14 0.44 -2.88
CA VAL A 164 19.90 1.22 -3.00
C VAL A 164 19.61 2.02 -1.73
N ASN A 165 19.96 1.51 -0.56
CA ASN A 165 19.75 2.18 0.71
C ASN A 165 20.49 3.51 0.85
N SER A 166 21.67 3.62 0.25
CA SER A 166 22.46 4.86 0.25
C SER A 166 21.89 5.94 -0.68
N LEU A 167 20.92 5.60 -1.52
CA LEU A 167 20.29 6.54 -2.44
C LEU A 167 19.23 7.39 -1.72
N ASP A 168 19.08 8.63 -2.15
CA ASP A 168 17.93 9.45 -1.77
C ASP A 168 16.62 8.95 -2.41
N ARG A 169 15.48 9.54 -2.01
CA ARG A 169 14.18 9.10 -2.53
C ARG A 169 14.06 9.24 -4.05
N THR A 170 14.57 10.31 -4.64
CA THR A 170 14.53 10.55 -6.08
C THR A 170 15.27 9.45 -6.85
N ALA A 171 16.51 9.14 -6.43
CA ALA A 171 17.30 8.07 -7.04
C ALA A 171 16.66 6.69 -6.86
N LYS A 172 15.98 6.44 -5.72
CA LYS A 172 15.21 5.21 -5.50
C LYS A 172 14.03 5.10 -6.47
N LEU A 173 13.29 6.19 -6.71
CA LEU A 173 12.18 6.20 -7.66
C LEU A 173 12.67 6.01 -9.11
N GLN A 174 13.79 6.60 -9.49
CA GLN A 174 14.43 6.38 -10.80
C GLN A 174 14.84 4.92 -10.98
N PHE A 175 15.33 4.26 -9.93
CA PHE A 175 15.59 2.81 -9.94
C PHE A 175 14.30 2.01 -10.14
N GLY A 176 13.21 2.40 -9.50
CA GLY A 176 11.88 1.81 -9.71
C GLY A 176 11.40 1.95 -11.15
N ALA A 177 11.51 3.16 -11.73
CA ALA A 177 11.18 3.42 -13.13
C ALA A 177 11.99 2.53 -14.09
N PHE A 178 13.31 2.41 -13.86
CA PHE A 178 14.18 1.51 -14.64
C PHE A 178 13.74 0.04 -14.58
N LEU A 179 13.18 -0.42 -13.45
CA LEU A 179 12.66 -1.79 -13.32
C LEU A 179 11.40 -2.02 -14.19
N LEU A 180 10.64 -0.96 -14.51
CA LEU A 180 9.46 -1.05 -15.37
C LEU A 180 9.81 -1.12 -16.87
N GLU A 181 10.98 -0.66 -17.27
CA GLU A 181 11.43 -0.64 -18.69
C GLU A 181 12.00 -1.99 -19.17
N ARG A 182 12.13 -2.98 -18.27
CA ARG A 182 12.70 -4.31 -18.54
C ARG A 182 11.67 -5.43 -18.49
#